data_e837df36e8ab3270d67c195af05a30ae
#
_entry.id   e837df36e8ab3270d67c195af05a30ae
#
_cell.length_a   1.000
_cell.length_b   1.000
_cell.length_c   1.000
_cell.angle_alpha   90.00
_cell.angle_beta   90.00
_cell.angle_gamma   90.00
#
_symmetry.space_group_name_H-M   'P 1'
#
loop_
_entity.id
_entity.type
_entity.pdbx_description
1 polymer ?
#
loop_
_entity_poly.entity_id
_entity_poly.type
_entity_poly.pdbx_seq_one_letter_code
_entity_poly.pdbx_strand_id
1 'polypeptide(L)'
;MNDQLMVATALTVADWNRRQGATERPLRITMPVDDRTRGPEMPIGNGTRLVEVGFDAAEVAAGRDIAGLLRLTAERTRALKGQPRPQLGRSTSLLTTPLLPVAVRAAYTRGLRVLAGPWTSTTLLSNVGRIPYPLDFGDAGSSQALWISAPARMPRGLTFTTASTNGRLHLALRWSRTLLGDADGEALLGLFTRHLAATSSEAP
;
A
#
# COMPACT_ATOMS: atom_id res chain seq x y z
N MET A 1 -2.55 -13.51 4.96
CA MET A 1 -2.34 -12.19 5.58
C MET A 1 -2.24 -11.05 4.53
N ASN A 2 -1.25 -11.02 3.60
CA ASN A 2 -1.16 -9.92 2.61
C ASN A 2 -2.43 -9.74 1.78
N ASP A 3 -3.03 -10.83 1.34
CA ASP A 3 -4.24 -10.80 0.50
C ASP A 3 -5.46 -10.35 1.31
N GLN A 4 -5.56 -10.72 2.58
CA GLN A 4 -6.59 -10.22 3.50
C GLN A 4 -6.47 -8.69 3.70
N LEU A 5 -5.25 -8.18 3.95
CA LEU A 5 -5.00 -6.74 4.05
C LEU A 5 -5.33 -6.01 2.75
N MET A 6 -5.02 -6.61 1.60
CA MET A 6 -5.32 -6.06 0.29
C MET A 6 -6.83 -5.96 0.05
N VAL A 7 -7.56 -7.05 0.30
CA VAL A 7 -9.03 -7.09 0.19
C VAL A 7 -9.67 -6.12 1.18
N ALA A 8 -9.24 -6.11 2.44
CA ALA A 8 -9.75 -5.17 3.44
C ALA A 8 -9.54 -3.72 3.02
N THR A 9 -8.37 -3.39 2.44
CA THR A 9 -8.08 -2.06 1.91
C THR A 9 -9.02 -1.70 0.75
N ALA A 10 -9.21 -2.61 -0.22
CA ALA A 10 -10.09 -2.40 -1.37
C ALA A 10 -11.53 -2.16 -0.94
N LEU A 11 -12.06 -3.02 -0.07
CA LEU A 11 -13.43 -2.90 0.45
C LEU A 11 -13.61 -1.62 1.28
N THR A 12 -12.59 -1.22 2.05
CA THR A 12 -12.62 0.03 2.84
C THR A 12 -12.75 1.25 1.93
N VAL A 13 -11.92 1.33 0.90
CA VAL A 13 -11.96 2.47 -0.04
C VAL A 13 -13.25 2.48 -0.84
N ALA A 14 -13.72 1.32 -1.30
CA ALA A 14 -14.99 1.21 -2.03
C ALA A 14 -16.18 1.62 -1.16
N ASP A 15 -16.26 1.13 0.08
CA ASP A 15 -17.33 1.46 1.02
C ASP A 15 -17.29 2.95 1.41
N TRP A 16 -16.10 3.50 1.65
CA TRP A 16 -15.90 4.92 1.89
C TRP A 16 -16.43 5.77 0.72
N ASN A 17 -15.99 5.50 -0.50
CA ASN A 17 -16.41 6.22 -1.69
C ASN A 17 -17.92 6.18 -1.86
N ARG A 18 -18.54 5.03 -1.64
CA ARG A 18 -20.01 4.84 -1.70
C ARG A 18 -20.75 5.69 -0.67
N ARG A 19 -20.24 5.74 0.57
CA ARG A 19 -20.79 6.60 1.64
C ARG A 19 -20.69 8.10 1.33
N GLN A 20 -19.67 8.49 0.58
CA GLN A 20 -19.51 9.86 0.11
C GLN A 20 -20.28 10.16 -1.18
N GLY A 21 -21.11 9.23 -1.69
CA GLY A 21 -21.87 9.41 -2.92
C GLY A 21 -21.01 9.46 -4.19
N ALA A 22 -19.76 9.00 -4.10
CA ALA A 22 -18.87 8.99 -5.27
C ALA A 22 -19.26 7.87 -6.25
N THR A 23 -19.12 8.15 -7.54
CA THR A 23 -19.33 7.14 -8.60
C THR A 23 -18.36 5.98 -8.42
N GLU A 24 -18.88 4.75 -8.50
CA GLU A 24 -18.08 3.54 -8.44
C GLU A 24 -17.09 3.51 -9.61
N ARG A 25 -15.82 3.31 -9.28
CA ARG A 25 -14.72 3.24 -10.24
C ARG A 25 -13.78 2.10 -9.87
N PRO A 26 -13.04 1.54 -10.83
CA PRO A 26 -11.99 0.60 -10.53
C PRO A 26 -10.98 1.19 -9.53
N LEU A 27 -10.53 0.36 -8.59
CA LEU A 27 -9.52 0.73 -7.61
C LEU A 27 -8.18 0.12 -7.99
N ARG A 28 -7.12 0.87 -7.74
CA ARG A 28 -5.74 0.41 -7.93
C ARG A 28 -4.96 0.64 -6.66
N ILE A 29 -4.49 -0.43 -6.06
CA ILE A 29 -3.76 -0.39 -4.80
C ILE A 29 -2.31 -0.74 -5.06
N THR A 30 -1.42 0.20 -4.77
CA THR A 30 0.03 -0.06 -4.85
C THR A 30 0.49 -0.80 -3.62
N MET A 31 1.31 -1.81 -3.82
CA MET A 31 1.95 -2.58 -2.75
C MET A 31 3.46 -2.65 -2.99
N PRO A 32 4.30 -2.29 -2.01
CA PRO A 32 5.73 -2.54 -2.06
C PRO A 32 6.03 -4.04 -1.92
N VAL A 33 6.90 -4.56 -2.77
CA VAL A 33 7.41 -5.93 -2.72
C VAL A 33 8.92 -5.88 -2.57
N ASP A 34 9.46 -6.60 -1.60
CA ASP A 34 10.91 -6.76 -1.44
C ASP A 34 11.43 -7.78 -2.45
N ASP A 35 12.27 -7.30 -3.36
CA ASP A 35 12.92 -8.10 -4.41
C ASP A 35 14.37 -8.47 -4.08
N ARG A 36 14.83 -8.17 -2.86
CA ARG A 36 16.19 -8.54 -2.45
C ARG A 36 16.30 -10.04 -2.30
N THR A 37 17.41 -10.59 -2.77
CA THR A 37 17.76 -11.99 -2.51
C THR A 37 17.97 -12.17 -1.02
N ARG A 38 17.18 -13.07 -0.43
CA ARG A 38 17.34 -13.41 1.00
C ARG A 38 18.55 -14.31 1.17
N GLY A 39 19.48 -13.91 2.03
CA GLY A 39 20.69 -14.68 2.34
C GLY A 39 21.58 -13.91 3.32
N PRO A 40 22.68 -14.53 3.77
CA PRO A 40 23.62 -13.89 4.70
C PRO A 40 24.24 -12.60 4.13
N GLU A 41 24.32 -12.46 2.81
CA GLU A 41 24.82 -11.28 2.10
C GLU A 41 23.68 -10.43 1.52
N MET A 42 22.53 -10.33 2.22
CA MET A 42 21.45 -9.50 1.73
C MET A 42 21.92 -8.05 1.54
N PRO A 43 21.86 -7.51 0.30
CA PRO A 43 22.42 -6.19 0.03
C PRO A 43 21.67 -5.11 0.84
N ILE A 44 22.45 -4.22 1.46
CA ILE A 44 21.93 -3.02 2.10
C ILE A 44 21.45 -2.07 1.00
N GLY A 45 20.25 -1.54 1.15
CA GLY A 45 19.70 -0.57 0.21
C GLY A 45 18.24 -0.80 -0.13
N ASN A 46 17.72 0.01 -1.04
CA ASN A 46 16.33 -0.06 -1.48
C ASN A 46 16.15 -1.12 -2.58
N GLY A 47 15.83 -2.34 -2.19
CA GLY A 47 15.45 -3.43 -3.10
C GLY A 47 13.94 -3.55 -3.31
N THR A 48 13.19 -2.49 -3.03
CA THR A 48 11.72 -2.51 -3.11
C THR A 48 11.24 -2.22 -4.53
N ARG A 49 10.32 -3.04 -5.01
CA ARG A 49 9.55 -2.82 -6.22
C ARG A 49 8.11 -2.48 -5.83
N LEU A 50 7.48 -1.57 -6.58
CA LEU A 50 6.06 -1.27 -6.43
C LEU A 50 5.28 -2.10 -7.44
N VAL A 51 4.29 -2.85 -6.98
CA VAL A 51 3.32 -3.54 -7.81
C VAL A 51 1.94 -2.93 -7.59
N GLU A 52 1.10 -2.97 -8.61
CA GLU A 52 -0.26 -2.42 -8.55
C GLU A 52 -1.26 -3.55 -8.72
N VAL A 53 -2.16 -3.68 -7.75
CA VAL A 53 -3.27 -4.64 -7.78
C VAL A 53 -4.54 -3.87 -8.12
N GLY A 54 -5.18 -4.25 -9.24
CA GLY A 54 -6.44 -3.68 -9.70
C GLY A 54 -7.64 -4.44 -9.15
N PHE A 55 -8.71 -3.70 -8.87
CA PHE A 55 -10.03 -4.22 -8.52
C PHE A 55 -11.08 -3.51 -9.36
N ASP A 56 -11.89 -4.24 -10.08
CA ASP A 56 -13.03 -3.68 -10.79
C ASP A 56 -14.13 -3.24 -9.81
N ALA A 57 -14.89 -2.23 -10.19
CA ALA A 57 -15.99 -1.72 -9.34
C ALA A 57 -16.96 -2.83 -8.92
N ALA A 58 -17.26 -3.75 -9.84
CA ALA A 58 -18.12 -4.89 -9.59
C ALA A 58 -17.53 -5.88 -8.56
N GLU A 59 -16.23 -6.01 -8.44
CA GLU A 59 -15.57 -6.92 -7.50
C GLU A 59 -15.65 -6.45 -6.05
N VAL A 60 -15.69 -5.14 -5.85
CA VAL A 60 -15.74 -4.50 -4.53
C VAL A 60 -17.12 -3.91 -4.18
N ALA A 61 -18.14 -4.24 -4.96
CA ALA A 61 -19.53 -3.85 -4.70
C ALA A 61 -20.06 -4.45 -3.39
N ALA A 62 -21.11 -3.87 -2.83
CA ALA A 62 -21.73 -4.37 -1.61
C ALA A 62 -22.25 -5.81 -1.78
N GLY A 63 -22.18 -6.61 -0.73
CA GLY A 63 -22.70 -7.99 -0.72
C GLY A 63 -21.87 -9.01 -1.52
N ARG A 64 -20.61 -8.74 -1.82
CA ARG A 64 -19.73 -9.64 -2.57
C ARG A 64 -19.23 -10.83 -1.75
N ASP A 65 -18.95 -11.92 -2.45
CA ASP A 65 -18.24 -13.09 -1.91
C ASP A 65 -16.82 -12.73 -1.54
N ILE A 66 -16.56 -12.55 -0.24
CA ILE A 66 -15.25 -12.20 0.30
C ILE A 66 -14.24 -13.34 0.06
N ALA A 67 -14.67 -14.60 0.19
CA ALA A 67 -13.81 -15.76 -0.03
C ALA A 67 -13.36 -15.84 -1.49
N GLY A 68 -14.26 -15.59 -2.45
CA GLY A 68 -13.94 -15.51 -3.87
C GLY A 68 -12.99 -14.35 -4.17
N LEU A 69 -13.22 -13.18 -3.57
CA LEU A 69 -12.33 -12.02 -3.72
C LEU A 69 -10.94 -12.26 -3.14
N LEU A 70 -10.83 -12.98 -2.02
CA LEU A 70 -9.55 -13.38 -1.44
C LEU A 70 -8.77 -14.30 -2.39
N ARG A 71 -9.43 -15.33 -2.96
CA ARG A 71 -8.78 -16.23 -3.94
C ARG A 71 -8.28 -15.48 -5.15
N LEU A 72 -9.12 -14.66 -5.76
CA LEU A 72 -8.76 -13.83 -6.91
C LEU A 72 -7.59 -12.88 -6.61
N THR A 73 -7.62 -12.24 -5.44
CA THR A 73 -6.54 -11.36 -5.00
C THR A 73 -5.23 -12.11 -4.81
N ALA A 74 -5.27 -13.32 -4.22
CA ALA A 74 -4.09 -14.16 -4.03
C ALA A 74 -3.48 -14.61 -5.37
N GLU A 75 -4.29 -14.91 -6.36
CA GLU A 75 -3.82 -15.23 -7.72
C GLU A 75 -3.15 -14.02 -8.37
N ARG A 76 -3.78 -12.85 -8.32
CA ARG A 76 -3.23 -11.59 -8.86
C ARG A 76 -1.92 -11.21 -8.20
N THR A 77 -1.85 -11.23 -6.88
CA THR A 77 -0.64 -10.86 -6.14
C THR A 77 0.49 -11.83 -6.40
N ARG A 78 0.20 -13.12 -6.55
CA ARG A 78 1.18 -14.14 -6.89
C ARG A 78 1.72 -13.94 -8.30
N ALA A 79 0.86 -13.72 -9.28
CA ALA A 79 1.24 -13.43 -10.66
C ALA A 79 2.13 -12.17 -10.76
N LEU A 80 1.74 -11.09 -10.08
CA LEU A 80 2.50 -9.84 -10.07
C LEU A 80 3.88 -9.98 -9.41
N LYS A 81 3.99 -10.77 -8.35
CA LYS A 81 5.28 -11.05 -7.68
C LYS A 81 6.21 -11.89 -8.55
N GLY A 82 5.68 -12.78 -9.38
CA GLY A 82 6.44 -13.60 -10.32
C GLY A 82 6.95 -12.87 -11.57
N GLN A 83 6.45 -11.67 -11.87
CA GLN A 83 6.90 -10.91 -13.02
C GLN A 83 8.32 -10.36 -12.80
N PRO A 84 9.19 -10.41 -13.85
CA PRO A 84 10.49 -9.78 -13.77
C PRO A 84 10.37 -8.28 -13.55
N ARG A 85 11.40 -7.69 -12.93
CA ARG A 85 11.45 -6.21 -12.75
C ARG A 85 11.27 -5.54 -14.11
N PRO A 86 10.33 -4.59 -14.26
CA PRO A 86 10.33 -3.74 -15.43
C PRO A 86 11.66 -2.98 -15.44
N GLN A 87 12.44 -3.15 -16.50
CA GLN A 87 13.63 -2.35 -16.69
C GLN A 87 13.19 -0.89 -16.77
N LEU A 88 13.70 -0.07 -15.86
CA LEU A 88 13.49 1.38 -15.89
C LEU A 88 13.89 1.87 -17.27
N GLY A 89 12.91 2.33 -18.05
CA GLY A 89 13.13 2.75 -19.42
C GLY A 89 14.14 3.90 -19.54
N ARG A 90 14.67 4.14 -20.74
CA ARG A 90 15.66 5.19 -21.03
C ARG A 90 15.29 6.59 -20.49
N SER A 91 14.00 6.88 -20.31
CA SER A 91 13.51 8.11 -19.71
C SER A 91 13.93 8.32 -18.24
N THR A 92 14.17 7.24 -17.50
CA THR A 92 14.63 7.33 -16.10
C THR A 92 16.13 7.56 -16.01
N SER A 93 16.91 7.11 -17.01
CA SER A 93 18.35 7.37 -17.06
C SER A 93 18.64 8.86 -17.25
N LEU A 94 17.77 9.60 -17.94
CA LEU A 94 17.86 11.06 -18.07
C LEU A 94 17.78 11.77 -16.70
N LEU A 95 16.98 11.25 -15.76
CA LEU A 95 16.85 11.83 -14.42
C LEU A 95 18.07 11.58 -13.54
N THR A 96 18.86 10.55 -13.82
CA THR A 96 20.05 10.19 -13.08
C THR A 96 21.33 10.76 -13.71
N THR A 97 21.23 11.33 -14.91
CA THR A 97 22.38 11.93 -15.61
C THR A 97 22.88 13.18 -14.87
N PRO A 98 24.18 13.26 -14.51
CA PRO A 98 24.72 14.43 -13.83
C PRO A 98 24.73 15.71 -14.68
N LEU A 99 24.55 15.58 -15.99
CA LEU A 99 24.58 16.68 -16.95
C LEU A 99 23.33 17.60 -16.89
N LEU A 100 22.21 17.14 -16.31
CA LEU A 100 21.01 17.95 -16.19
C LEU A 100 20.98 18.77 -14.89
N PRO A 101 20.80 20.10 -14.96
CA PRO A 101 20.62 20.93 -13.79
C PRO A 101 19.47 20.43 -12.89
N VAL A 102 19.64 20.55 -11.57
CA VAL A 102 18.64 20.10 -10.59
C VAL A 102 17.26 20.72 -10.83
N ALA A 103 17.24 22.01 -11.24
CA ALA A 103 15.99 22.71 -11.54
C ALA A 103 15.21 22.08 -12.71
N VAL A 104 15.91 21.64 -13.76
CA VAL A 104 15.29 20.95 -14.91
C VAL A 104 14.73 19.58 -14.49
N ARG A 105 15.49 18.82 -13.70
CA ARG A 105 15.01 17.53 -13.14
C ARG A 105 13.79 17.72 -12.24
N ALA A 106 13.79 18.76 -11.41
CA ALA A 106 12.67 19.11 -10.55
C ALA A 106 11.42 19.53 -11.34
N ALA A 107 11.58 20.35 -12.38
CA ALA A 107 10.49 20.75 -13.26
C ALA A 107 9.90 19.54 -14.01
N TYR A 108 10.75 18.68 -14.57
CA TYR A 108 10.33 17.46 -15.27
C TYR A 108 9.56 16.51 -14.33
N THR A 109 10.08 16.24 -13.13
CA THR A 109 9.40 15.38 -12.16
C THR A 109 8.09 15.98 -11.65
N ARG A 110 8.01 17.32 -11.53
CA ARG A 110 6.77 18.02 -11.19
C ARG A 110 5.73 17.89 -12.30
N GLY A 111 6.14 18.11 -13.55
CA GLY A 111 5.29 17.96 -14.74
C GLY A 111 4.77 16.52 -14.88
N LEU A 112 5.63 15.53 -14.76
CA LEU A 112 5.24 14.11 -14.77
C LEU A 112 4.23 13.79 -13.66
N ARG A 113 4.40 14.33 -12.46
CA ARG A 113 3.47 14.10 -11.35
C ARG A 113 2.08 14.66 -11.63
N VAL A 114 1.99 15.82 -12.25
CA VAL A 114 0.71 16.44 -12.64
C VAL A 114 0.04 15.63 -13.75
N LEU A 115 0.80 15.29 -14.79
CA LEU A 115 0.30 14.54 -15.95
C LEU A 115 -0.06 13.09 -15.60
N ALA A 116 0.66 12.46 -14.68
CA ALA A 116 0.41 11.09 -14.25
C ALA A 116 -0.74 10.96 -13.24
N GLY A 117 -1.35 12.06 -12.83
CA GLY A 117 -2.48 12.07 -11.86
C GLY A 117 -3.56 11.02 -12.18
N PRO A 118 -4.09 10.95 -13.42
CA PRO A 118 -5.13 9.98 -13.81
C PRO A 118 -4.67 8.51 -13.73
N TRP A 119 -3.37 8.25 -13.82
CA TRP A 119 -2.78 6.91 -13.73
C TRP A 119 -2.21 6.58 -12.35
N THR A 120 -2.31 7.51 -11.39
CA THR A 120 -1.86 7.25 -10.03
C THR A 120 -2.79 6.25 -9.35
N SER A 121 -2.22 5.30 -8.60
CA SER A 121 -3.02 4.34 -7.82
C SER A 121 -3.89 5.05 -6.78
N THR A 122 -5.03 4.46 -6.46
CA THR A 122 -6.01 5.00 -5.50
C THR A 122 -5.41 5.15 -4.11
N THR A 123 -4.69 4.12 -3.65
CA THR A 123 -4.04 4.13 -2.33
C THR A 123 -2.78 3.26 -2.33
N LEU A 124 -2.03 3.31 -1.24
CA LEU A 124 -0.89 2.44 -0.99
C LEU A 124 -1.18 1.57 0.23
N LEU A 125 -0.94 0.27 0.09
CA LEU A 125 -0.86 -0.67 1.20
C LEU A 125 0.58 -1.13 1.36
N SER A 126 1.23 -0.75 2.46
CA SER A 126 2.59 -1.19 2.80
C SER A 126 2.54 -2.16 3.97
N ASN A 127 2.77 -3.44 3.72
CA ASN A 127 2.92 -4.42 4.78
C ASN A 127 4.39 -4.75 4.99
N VAL A 128 4.94 -4.32 6.12
CA VAL A 128 6.32 -4.59 6.52
C VAL A 128 6.51 -6.06 6.94
N GLY A 129 5.39 -6.72 7.32
CA GLY A 129 5.40 -8.10 7.77
C GLY A 129 5.71 -8.24 9.25
N ARG A 130 6.14 -9.44 9.63
CA ARG A 130 6.52 -9.76 11.01
C ARG A 130 7.94 -9.26 11.27
N ILE A 131 8.11 -8.52 12.37
CA ILE A 131 9.42 -8.22 12.92
C ILE A 131 9.87 -9.45 13.72
N PRO A 132 10.91 -10.18 13.26
CA PRO A 132 11.23 -11.51 13.79
C PRO A 132 12.05 -11.49 15.08
N TYR A 133 12.49 -10.32 15.50
CA TYR A 133 13.35 -10.14 16.68
C TYR A 133 12.75 -9.11 17.63
N PRO A 134 12.96 -9.25 18.94
CA PRO A 134 12.61 -8.20 19.88
C PRO A 134 13.45 -6.96 19.61
N LEU A 135 12.81 -5.81 19.61
CA LEU A 135 13.50 -4.53 19.63
C LEU A 135 13.84 -4.23 21.08
N ASP A 136 15.06 -4.57 21.47
CA ASP A 136 15.58 -4.39 22.80
C ASP A 136 16.43 -3.11 22.89
N PHE A 137 16.14 -2.29 23.88
CA PHE A 137 16.80 -1.00 24.12
C PHE A 137 17.61 -1.02 25.43
N GLY A 138 18.08 -2.20 25.84
CA GLY A 138 18.86 -2.39 27.06
C GLY A 138 18.04 -2.05 28.32
N ASP A 139 18.55 -1.14 29.15
CA ASP A 139 17.90 -0.75 30.43
C ASP A 139 16.51 -0.11 30.23
N ALA A 140 16.20 0.39 29.02
CA ALA A 140 14.88 0.89 28.70
C ALA A 140 13.86 -0.20 28.36
N GLY A 141 14.31 -1.48 28.32
CA GLY A 141 13.46 -2.64 28.05
C GLY A 141 13.15 -2.87 26.57
N SER A 142 12.21 -3.76 26.30
CA SER A 142 11.85 -4.15 24.93
C SER A 142 10.63 -3.42 24.41
N SER A 143 10.59 -3.18 23.11
CA SER A 143 9.45 -2.57 22.42
C SER A 143 8.19 -3.42 22.59
N GLN A 144 7.10 -2.80 23.04
CA GLN A 144 5.79 -3.43 23.15
C GLN A 144 4.98 -3.32 21.88
N ALA A 145 5.23 -2.27 21.08
CA ALA A 145 4.50 -1.99 19.86
C ALA A 145 5.36 -1.21 18.87
N LEU A 146 5.07 -1.37 17.57
CA LEU A 146 5.77 -0.68 16.50
C LEU A 146 4.77 -0.21 15.45
N TRP A 147 4.74 1.10 15.19
CA TRP A 147 3.98 1.67 14.09
C TRP A 147 4.92 2.26 13.06
N ILE A 148 4.70 1.89 11.80
CA ILE A 148 5.43 2.41 10.64
C ILE A 148 4.45 3.15 9.76
N SER A 149 4.82 4.29 9.23
CA SER A 149 3.95 5.12 8.40
C SER A 149 4.60 5.44 7.07
N ALA A 150 3.93 5.07 5.97
CA ALA A 150 4.32 5.46 4.63
C ALA A 150 3.79 6.86 4.26
N PRO A 151 4.47 7.62 3.38
CA PRO A 151 4.02 8.95 2.98
C PRO A 151 2.69 8.93 2.22
N ALA A 152 1.72 9.76 2.63
CA ALA A 152 0.44 9.99 1.96
C ALA A 152 0.49 11.25 1.07
N ARG A 153 1.33 11.21 0.02
CA ARG A 153 1.50 12.35 -0.90
C ARG A 153 0.38 12.39 -1.95
N MET A 154 -0.12 13.59 -2.24
CA MET A 154 -1.04 13.81 -3.36
C MET A 154 -0.40 13.40 -4.70
N PRO A 155 -1.17 12.90 -5.68
CA PRO A 155 -2.65 12.79 -5.71
C PRO A 155 -3.25 11.60 -4.96
N ARG A 156 -2.48 10.62 -4.52
CA ARG A 156 -2.97 9.44 -3.79
C ARG A 156 -3.63 9.81 -2.46
N GLY A 157 -2.97 10.60 -1.64
CA GLY A 157 -3.49 11.23 -0.43
C GLY A 157 -3.84 10.30 0.75
N LEU A 158 -3.82 8.97 0.58
CA LEU A 158 -4.16 7.97 1.60
C LEU A 158 -3.19 6.79 1.55
N THR A 159 -2.73 6.32 2.71
CA THR A 159 -1.88 5.12 2.80
C THR A 159 -2.22 4.29 4.04
N PHE A 160 -2.18 2.98 3.86
CA PHE A 160 -2.30 1.98 4.92
C PHE A 160 -0.93 1.33 5.11
N THR A 161 -0.44 1.30 6.35
CA THR A 161 0.83 0.64 6.67
C THR A 161 0.63 -0.32 7.81
N THR A 162 1.13 -1.54 7.68
CA THR A 162 1.02 -2.56 8.71
C THR A 162 2.38 -3.14 9.05
N ALA A 163 2.57 -3.48 10.32
CA ALA A 163 3.68 -4.26 10.83
C ALA A 163 3.18 -5.18 11.94
N SER A 164 3.81 -6.32 12.14
CA SER A 164 3.46 -7.23 13.22
C SER A 164 4.64 -7.41 14.16
N THR A 165 4.41 -7.18 15.45
CA THR A 165 5.37 -7.44 16.53
C THR A 165 4.65 -8.05 17.73
N ASN A 166 5.32 -8.93 18.48
CA ASN A 166 4.77 -9.59 19.66
C ASN A 166 3.40 -10.27 19.42
N GLY A 167 3.19 -10.85 18.23
CA GLY A 167 1.93 -11.52 17.88
C GLY A 167 0.76 -10.58 17.57
N ARG A 168 0.98 -9.27 17.58
CA ARG A 168 -0.03 -8.24 17.31
C ARG A 168 0.23 -7.54 15.98
N LEU A 169 -0.85 -7.27 15.24
CA LEU A 169 -0.82 -6.44 14.04
C LEU A 169 -1.03 -4.98 14.43
N HIS A 170 -0.08 -4.13 14.03
CA HIS A 170 -0.16 -2.68 14.20
C HIS A 170 -0.48 -2.05 12.86
N LEU A 171 -1.51 -1.21 12.83
CA LEU A 171 -1.95 -0.47 11.65
C LEU A 171 -1.70 1.02 11.85
N ALA A 172 -1.05 1.65 10.87
CA ALA A 172 -0.96 3.09 10.74
C ALA A 172 -1.70 3.53 9.48
N LEU A 173 -2.71 4.37 9.64
CA LEU A 173 -3.40 5.05 8.57
C LEU A 173 -2.87 6.49 8.49
N ARG A 174 -2.46 6.90 7.29
CA ARG A 174 -1.99 8.26 7.04
C ARG A 174 -2.73 8.86 5.86
N TRP A 175 -3.17 10.09 6.02
CA TRP A 175 -3.88 10.82 4.97
C TRP A 175 -3.38 12.24 4.81
N SER A 176 -3.69 12.84 3.65
CA SER A 176 -3.49 14.25 3.41
C SER A 176 -4.69 15.03 3.94
N ARG A 177 -4.45 16.02 4.79
CA ARG A 177 -5.51 16.88 5.32
C ARG A 177 -6.22 17.74 4.27
N THR A 178 -5.70 17.80 3.06
CA THR A 178 -6.39 18.39 1.91
C THR A 178 -7.45 17.47 1.31
N LEU A 179 -7.42 16.17 1.65
CA LEU A 179 -8.34 15.16 1.15
C LEU A 179 -9.37 14.74 2.21
N LEU A 180 -8.94 14.55 3.45
CA LEU A 180 -9.72 13.95 4.54
C LEU A 180 -9.49 14.74 5.84
N GLY A 181 -10.56 14.96 6.61
CA GLY A 181 -10.47 15.42 7.97
C GLY A 181 -10.07 14.33 8.97
N ASP A 182 -9.86 14.70 10.23
CA ASP A 182 -9.45 13.72 11.26
C ASP A 182 -10.59 12.73 11.57
N ALA A 183 -11.86 13.19 11.59
CA ALA A 183 -13.04 12.34 11.75
C ALA A 183 -13.18 11.32 10.59
N ASP A 184 -12.82 11.72 9.36
CA ASP A 184 -12.82 10.83 8.19
C ASP A 184 -11.77 9.72 8.36
N GLY A 185 -10.59 10.08 8.89
CA GLY A 185 -9.53 9.12 9.18
C GLY A 185 -9.96 8.08 10.20
N GLU A 186 -10.64 8.48 11.27
CA GLU A 186 -11.20 7.56 12.28
C GLU A 186 -12.29 6.66 11.68
N ALA A 187 -13.18 7.20 10.86
CA ALA A 187 -14.20 6.43 10.18
C ALA A 187 -13.60 5.41 9.21
N LEU A 188 -12.58 5.78 8.44
CA LEU A 188 -11.82 4.87 7.57
C LEU A 188 -11.12 3.76 8.36
N LEU A 189 -10.54 4.07 9.51
CA LEU A 189 -9.93 3.08 10.39
C LEU A 189 -10.97 2.07 10.88
N GLY A 190 -12.14 2.53 11.29
CA GLY A 190 -13.25 1.68 11.70
C GLY A 190 -13.75 0.77 10.56
N LEU A 191 -13.84 1.30 9.33
CA LEU A 191 -14.17 0.53 8.14
C LEU A 191 -13.13 -0.56 7.87
N PHE A 192 -11.86 -0.20 7.88
CA PHE A 192 -10.78 -1.14 7.64
C PHE A 192 -10.76 -2.29 8.65
N THR A 193 -10.92 -1.98 9.93
CA THR A 193 -10.96 -3.00 10.99
C THR A 193 -12.11 -3.98 10.80
N ARG A 194 -13.30 -3.50 10.43
CA ARG A 194 -14.47 -4.37 10.12
C ARG A 194 -14.21 -5.26 8.91
N HIS A 195 -13.70 -4.69 7.82
CA HIS A 195 -13.42 -5.47 6.61
C HIS A 195 -12.30 -6.49 6.83
N LEU A 196 -11.28 -6.13 7.63
CA LEU A 196 -10.21 -7.07 7.98
C LEU A 196 -10.74 -8.23 8.82
N ALA A 197 -11.61 -7.96 9.78
CA ALA A 197 -12.27 -9.01 10.57
C ALA A 197 -13.10 -9.95 9.68
N ALA A 198 -13.87 -9.38 8.73
CA ALA A 198 -14.65 -10.18 7.78
C ALA A 198 -13.76 -11.08 6.89
N THR A 199 -12.59 -10.59 6.44
CA THR A 199 -11.64 -11.43 5.68
C THR A 199 -10.99 -12.54 6.52
N SER A 200 -10.95 -12.39 7.84
CA SER A 200 -10.36 -13.41 8.74
C SER A 200 -11.32 -14.56 9.02
N SER A 201 -12.63 -14.32 9.02
CA SER A 201 -13.65 -15.35 9.19
C SER A 201 -13.84 -16.22 7.94
N GLU A 202 -13.46 -15.72 6.76
CA GLU A 202 -13.61 -16.38 5.46
C GLU A 202 -12.29 -16.94 4.89
N ALA A 203 -11.19 -16.79 5.64
CA ALA A 203 -9.92 -17.34 5.22
C ALA A 203 -9.90 -18.87 5.40
N PRO A 204 -9.52 -19.68 4.38
CA PRO A 204 -9.42 -21.13 4.46
C PRO A 204 -8.33 -21.59 5.42
#